data_275c2f8ff1369279e20373806b2f6343
#
_entry.id   275c2f8ff1369279e20373806b2f6343
#
_cell.length_a   1.000
_cell.length_b   1.000
_cell.length_c   1.000
_cell.angle_alpha   90.00
_cell.angle_beta   90.00
_cell.angle_gamma   90.00
#
_symmetry.space_group_name_H-M   'P 1'
#
loop_
_entity.id
_entity.type
_entity.pdbx_description
1 polymer ?
#
loop_
_entity_poly.entity_id
_entity_poly.type
_entity_poly.pdbx_seq_one_letter_code
_entity_poly.pdbx_strand_id
1 'polypeptide(L)'
;MQIPLQISFRNMDPSPAVEERIRKKAAKLERFHDRIIGCTVVVEAPHRHHHKGKLYSVRVDISVPGKDVVVDRAKPSDQAHEDVYVAIRDAFDAAARRLEDEARKMRGNVKSRASP
;
A
#
# COMPACT_ATOMS: atom_id res chain seq x y z
N MET A 1 -18.56 -1.81 1.37
CA MET A 1 -17.97 -3.12 1.07
C MET A 1 -16.58 -3.20 1.66
N GLN A 2 -16.28 -4.29 2.33
CA GLN A 2 -14.98 -4.46 2.95
C GLN A 2 -14.00 -5.13 1.99
N ILE A 3 -12.81 -4.52 1.88
CA ILE A 3 -11.75 -5.12 1.09
C ILE A 3 -11.09 -6.20 1.95
N PRO A 4 -10.94 -7.44 1.44
CA PRO A 4 -10.14 -8.44 2.17
C PRO A 4 -8.73 -7.91 2.38
N LEU A 5 -8.32 -7.85 3.63
CA LEU A 5 -7.06 -7.25 4.02
C LEU A 5 -6.24 -8.21 4.85
N GLN A 6 -4.99 -8.45 4.43
CA GLN A 6 -4.04 -9.23 5.20
C GLN A 6 -2.88 -8.34 5.60
N ILE A 7 -2.51 -8.39 6.87
CA ILE A 7 -1.42 -7.60 7.42
C ILE A 7 -0.40 -8.55 8.02
N SER A 8 0.86 -8.40 7.61
CA SER A 8 1.97 -9.19 8.14
C SER A 8 3.03 -8.26 8.71
N PHE A 9 3.66 -8.72 9.78
CA PHE A 9 4.78 -8.02 10.39
C PHE A 9 6.02 -8.88 10.27
N ARG A 10 7.13 -8.26 9.88
CA ARG A 10 8.41 -8.94 9.77
C ARG A 10 9.41 -8.25 10.67
N ASN A 11 10.21 -9.04 11.37
CA ASN A 11 11.28 -8.53 12.23
C ASN A 11 10.75 -7.64 13.35
N MET A 12 9.49 -7.82 13.72
CA MET A 12 8.84 -7.08 14.81
C MET A 12 7.60 -7.82 15.25
N ASP A 13 7.17 -7.56 16.47
CA ASP A 13 5.93 -8.12 16.97
C ASP A 13 4.73 -7.40 16.36
N PRO A 14 3.61 -8.09 16.19
CA PRO A 14 2.39 -7.44 15.72
C PRO A 14 2.00 -6.29 16.65
N SER A 15 1.57 -5.20 16.03
CA SER A 15 1.14 -4.00 16.77
C SER A 15 -0.31 -3.70 16.46
N PRO A 16 -1.23 -3.83 17.45
CA PRO A 16 -2.63 -3.50 17.21
C PRO A 16 -2.85 -2.06 16.75
N ALA A 17 -2.05 -1.12 17.25
CA ALA A 17 -2.16 0.28 16.84
C ALA A 17 -1.79 0.47 15.37
N VAL A 18 -0.75 -0.21 14.92
CA VAL A 18 -0.32 -0.15 13.52
C VAL A 18 -1.37 -0.82 12.63
N GLU A 19 -1.90 -1.97 13.05
CA GLU A 19 -2.96 -2.64 12.30
C GLU A 19 -4.18 -1.74 12.13
N GLU A 20 -4.58 -1.06 13.18
CA GLU A 20 -5.72 -0.14 13.14
C GLU A 20 -5.50 0.97 12.12
N ARG A 21 -4.29 1.54 12.10
CA ARG A 21 -3.95 2.59 11.15
C ARG A 21 -4.00 2.06 9.72
N ILE A 22 -3.48 0.86 9.51
CA ILE A 22 -3.50 0.24 8.18
C ILE A 22 -4.93 -0.03 7.73
N ARG A 23 -5.78 -0.51 8.61
CA ARG A 23 -7.18 -0.77 8.26
C ARG A 23 -7.90 0.50 7.83
N LYS A 24 -7.65 1.59 8.54
CA LYS A 24 -8.26 2.88 8.18
C LYS A 24 -7.77 3.36 6.82
N LYS A 25 -6.48 3.21 6.54
CA LYS A 25 -5.93 3.61 5.26
C LYS A 25 -6.46 2.74 4.13
N ALA A 26 -6.52 1.42 4.36
CA ALA A 26 -7.00 0.50 3.34
C ALA A 26 -8.47 0.75 3.00
N ALA A 27 -9.29 1.07 3.99
CA ALA A 27 -10.70 1.35 3.74
C ALA A 27 -10.89 2.54 2.80
N LYS A 28 -9.98 3.50 2.82
CA LYS A 28 -10.08 4.67 1.96
C LYS A 28 -9.70 4.38 0.52
N LEU A 29 -9.04 3.26 0.24
CA LEU A 29 -8.61 2.94 -1.11
C LEU A 29 -9.79 2.73 -2.06
N GLU A 30 -10.95 2.35 -1.54
CA GLU A 30 -12.14 2.18 -2.37
C GLU A 30 -12.54 3.46 -3.10
N ARG A 31 -12.13 4.61 -2.60
CA ARG A 31 -12.43 5.90 -3.24
C ARG A 31 -11.68 6.07 -4.56
N PHE A 32 -10.60 5.33 -4.74
CA PHE A 32 -9.72 5.49 -5.90
C PHE A 32 -9.90 4.41 -6.94
N HIS A 33 -10.51 3.28 -6.55
CA HIS A 33 -10.75 2.18 -7.47
C HIS A 33 -11.90 1.34 -6.90
N ASP A 34 -12.91 1.08 -7.71
CA ASP A 34 -14.11 0.40 -7.24
C ASP A 34 -14.07 -1.12 -7.41
N ARG A 35 -12.98 -1.67 -7.94
CA ARG A 35 -12.86 -3.10 -8.18
C ARG A 35 -11.67 -3.73 -7.48
N ILE A 36 -11.40 -3.32 -6.25
CA ILE A 36 -10.31 -3.91 -5.46
C ILE A 36 -10.74 -5.29 -5.00
N ILE A 37 -9.93 -6.30 -5.35
CA ILE A 37 -10.19 -7.69 -4.99
C ILE A 37 -9.63 -8.01 -3.62
N GLY A 38 -8.46 -7.47 -3.29
CA GLY A 38 -7.83 -7.70 -2.01
C GLY A 38 -6.62 -6.83 -1.82
N CYS A 39 -6.12 -6.79 -0.59
CA CYS A 39 -4.96 -5.98 -0.24
C CYS A 39 -4.11 -6.73 0.78
N THR A 40 -2.81 -6.78 0.55
CA THR A 40 -1.85 -7.35 1.47
C THR A 40 -0.84 -6.29 1.84
N VAL A 41 -0.60 -6.12 3.14
CA VAL A 41 0.35 -5.14 3.64
C VAL A 41 1.40 -5.86 4.49
N VAL A 42 2.65 -5.61 4.19
CA VAL A 42 3.77 -6.15 4.96
C VAL A 42 4.54 -4.99 5.57
N VAL A 43 4.65 -5.00 6.88
CA VAL A 43 5.42 -4.01 7.63
C VAL A 43 6.66 -4.69 8.17
N GLU A 44 7.82 -4.16 7.82
CA GLU A 44 9.09 -4.74 8.24
C GLU A 44 9.88 -3.71 9.04
N ALA A 45 10.30 -4.11 10.24
CA ALA A 45 11.14 -3.26 11.07
C ALA A 45 12.58 -3.29 10.58
N PRO A 46 13.34 -2.22 10.83
CA PRO A 46 14.74 -2.17 10.41
C PRO A 46 15.58 -3.22 11.13
N HIS A 47 16.64 -3.66 10.47
CA HIS A 47 17.57 -4.63 11.06
C HIS A 47 18.40 -3.94 12.13
N ARG A 48 18.71 -4.70 13.18
CA ARG A 48 19.45 -4.18 14.35
C ARG A 48 20.87 -3.74 14.01
N HIS A 49 21.43 -4.26 12.94
CA HIS A 49 22.84 -3.99 12.59
C HIS A 49 23.05 -2.62 11.98
N HIS A 50 22.00 -1.96 11.59
CA HIS A 50 22.12 -0.68 10.91
C HIS A 50 21.94 0.47 11.88
N HIS A 51 23.04 1.08 12.25
CA HIS A 51 23.02 2.20 13.20
C HIS A 51 22.31 3.43 12.63
N LYS A 52 22.34 3.59 11.32
CA LYS A 52 21.75 4.74 10.66
C LYS A 52 20.54 4.39 9.83
N GLY A 53 20.12 3.15 9.86
CA GLY A 53 19.07 2.71 8.98
C GLY A 53 17.87 2.18 9.72
N LYS A 54 17.41 2.87 10.74
CA LYS A 54 16.21 2.44 11.45
C LYS A 54 14.97 2.85 10.68
N LEU A 55 14.91 2.40 9.43
CA LEU A 55 13.81 2.76 8.55
C LEU A 55 12.87 1.58 8.39
N TYR A 56 11.61 1.83 8.66
CA TYR A 56 10.57 0.83 8.42
C TYR A 56 10.32 0.71 6.93
N SER A 57 10.03 -0.51 6.51
CA SER A 57 9.67 -0.82 5.14
C SER A 57 8.20 -1.21 5.11
N VAL A 58 7.43 -0.61 4.22
CA VAL A 58 6.00 -0.95 4.07
C VAL A 58 5.74 -1.30 2.62
N ARG A 59 5.24 -2.50 2.42
CA ARG A 59 4.86 -2.97 1.09
C ARG A 59 3.34 -3.14 1.05
N VAL A 60 2.71 -2.53 0.06
CA VAL A 60 1.28 -2.63 -0.16
C VAL A 60 1.06 -3.29 -1.51
N ASP A 61 0.37 -4.41 -1.50
CA ASP A 61 0.06 -5.18 -2.71
C ASP A 61 -1.45 -5.24 -2.85
N ILE A 62 -1.98 -4.64 -3.92
CA ILE A 62 -3.41 -4.52 -4.14
C ILE A 62 -3.78 -5.25 -5.41
N SER A 63 -4.70 -6.20 -5.31
CA SER A 63 -5.17 -6.95 -6.47
C SER A 63 -6.38 -6.25 -7.07
N VAL A 64 -6.31 -5.97 -8.35
CA VAL A 64 -7.43 -5.45 -9.14
C VAL A 64 -7.59 -6.38 -10.35
N PRO A 65 -8.70 -6.31 -11.09
CA PRO A 65 -8.89 -7.23 -12.22
C PRO A 65 -7.73 -7.15 -13.22
N GLY A 66 -7.10 -8.30 -13.45
CA GLY A 66 -6.04 -8.44 -14.44
C GLY A 66 -4.68 -7.90 -14.05
N LYS A 67 -4.52 -7.42 -12.82
CA LYS A 67 -3.26 -6.77 -12.44
C LYS A 67 -3.09 -6.68 -10.94
N ASP A 68 -1.84 -6.62 -10.50
CA ASP A 68 -1.50 -6.29 -9.11
C ASP A 68 -0.83 -4.92 -9.10
N VAL A 69 -1.25 -4.07 -8.16
CA VAL A 69 -0.61 -2.79 -7.90
C VAL A 69 0.27 -2.97 -6.67
N VAL A 70 1.57 -2.87 -6.85
CA VAL A 70 2.53 -3.10 -5.77
C VAL A 70 3.29 -1.81 -5.49
N VAL A 71 3.28 -1.40 -4.23
CA VAL A 71 4.06 -0.27 -3.76
C VAL A 71 5.00 -0.76 -2.66
N ASP A 72 6.28 -0.50 -2.82
CA ASP A 72 7.29 -0.90 -1.86
C ASP A 72 8.07 0.35 -1.46
N ARG A 73 7.92 0.77 -0.20
CA ARG A 73 8.59 1.94 0.33
C ARG A 73 9.67 1.51 1.31
N ALA A 74 10.82 1.16 0.76
CA ALA A 74 11.98 0.69 1.51
C ALA A 74 13.24 1.49 1.19
N LYS A 75 13.08 2.79 0.82
CA LYS A 75 14.24 3.60 0.45
C LYS A 75 15.04 4.02 1.69
N PRO A 76 16.28 3.60 1.80
CA PRO A 76 17.09 3.91 2.99
C PRO A 76 17.36 5.40 3.18
N SER A 77 17.21 6.19 2.14
CA SER A 77 17.49 7.62 2.21
C SER A 77 16.36 8.45 2.80
N ASP A 78 15.18 7.87 2.99
CA ASP A 78 14.04 8.62 3.49
C ASP A 78 13.96 8.49 5.00
N GLN A 79 14.55 9.46 5.71
CA GLN A 79 14.62 9.43 7.16
C GLN A 79 13.25 9.54 7.84
N ALA A 80 12.24 10.03 7.13
CA ALA A 80 10.90 10.11 7.68
C ALA A 80 10.33 8.72 8.01
N HIS A 81 10.86 7.67 7.39
CA HIS A 81 10.40 6.31 7.64
C HIS A 81 10.94 5.70 8.93
N GLU A 82 11.67 6.47 9.74
CA GLU A 82 11.96 6.07 11.10
C GLU A 82 10.68 5.97 11.93
N ASP A 83 9.64 6.70 11.52
CA ASP A 83 8.30 6.60 12.10
C ASP A 83 7.47 5.68 11.22
N VAL A 84 7.03 4.57 11.80
CA VAL A 84 6.26 3.57 11.06
C VAL A 84 4.95 4.16 10.51
N TYR A 85 4.34 5.10 11.21
CA TYR A 85 3.10 5.71 10.73
C TYR A 85 3.33 6.59 9.50
N VAL A 86 4.47 7.25 9.43
CA VAL A 86 4.84 8.02 8.25
C VAL A 86 5.09 7.09 7.07
N ALA A 87 5.79 5.98 7.31
CA ALA A 87 6.04 4.99 6.26
C ALA A 87 4.73 4.43 5.71
N ILE A 88 3.77 4.14 6.60
CA ILE A 88 2.45 3.66 6.19
C ILE A 88 1.73 4.72 5.37
N ARG A 89 1.71 5.96 5.83
CA ARG A 89 1.07 7.05 5.11
C ARG A 89 1.62 7.17 3.68
N ASP A 90 2.94 7.20 3.56
CA ASP A 90 3.58 7.36 2.26
C ASP A 90 3.28 6.21 1.32
N ALA A 91 3.29 4.97 1.86
CA ALA A 91 2.98 3.80 1.04
C ALA A 91 1.54 3.83 0.54
N PHE A 92 0.59 4.19 1.39
CA PHE A 92 -0.82 4.25 0.98
C PHE A 92 -1.11 5.44 0.08
N ASP A 93 -0.42 6.57 0.27
CA ASP A 93 -0.56 7.69 -0.65
C ASP A 93 -0.09 7.32 -2.05
N ALA A 94 1.03 6.62 -2.14
CA ALA A 94 1.53 6.14 -3.43
C ALA A 94 0.59 5.09 -4.04
N ALA A 95 0.06 4.20 -3.20
CA ALA A 95 -0.88 3.19 -3.65
C ALA A 95 -2.16 3.82 -4.19
N ALA A 96 -2.67 4.84 -3.51
CA ALA A 96 -3.88 5.54 -3.95
C ALA A 96 -3.68 6.18 -5.33
N ARG A 97 -2.54 6.81 -5.55
CA ARG A 97 -2.24 7.41 -6.85
C ARG A 97 -2.19 6.38 -7.96
N ARG A 98 -1.55 5.24 -7.69
CA ARG A 98 -1.45 4.19 -8.69
C ARG A 98 -2.80 3.54 -8.97
N LEU A 99 -3.63 3.37 -7.93
CA LEU A 99 -4.99 2.86 -8.13
C LEU A 99 -5.82 3.80 -8.98
N GLU A 100 -5.69 5.09 -8.74
CA GLU A 100 -6.40 6.10 -9.51
C GLU A 100 -5.97 6.04 -10.99
N ASP A 101 -4.67 5.87 -11.23
CA ASP A 101 -4.17 5.73 -12.59
C ASP A 101 -4.72 4.46 -13.27
N GLU A 102 -4.77 3.35 -12.53
CA GLU A 102 -5.31 2.11 -13.09
C GLU A 102 -6.80 2.23 -13.37
N ALA A 103 -7.55 2.90 -12.50
CA ALA A 103 -8.97 3.12 -12.75
C ALA A 103 -9.18 3.96 -14.01
N ARG A 104 -8.36 4.98 -14.21
CA ARG A 104 -8.42 5.79 -15.44
C ARG A 104 -8.11 4.99 -16.67
N LYS A 105 -7.09 4.14 -16.60
CA LYS A 105 -6.72 3.28 -17.73
C LYS A 105 -7.85 2.33 -18.09
N MET A 106 -8.50 1.76 -17.11
CA MET A 106 -9.63 0.88 -17.35
C MET A 106 -10.76 1.61 -18.06
N ARG A 107 -11.09 2.82 -17.63
CA ARG A 107 -12.11 3.62 -18.27
C ARG A 107 -11.68 4.03 -19.67
N GLY A 108 -10.43 4.40 -19.84
CA GLY A 108 -9.87 4.75 -21.15
C GLY A 108 -9.90 3.60 -22.12
N ASN A 109 -9.57 2.40 -21.65
CA ASN A 109 -9.61 1.21 -22.49
C ASN A 109 -11.02 0.90 -22.97
N VAL A 110 -12.00 1.05 -22.08
CA VAL A 110 -13.40 0.86 -22.46
C VAL A 110 -13.80 1.86 -23.54
N LYS A 111 -13.42 3.11 -23.38
CA LYS A 111 -13.70 4.14 -24.38
C LYS A 111 -13.03 3.84 -25.72
N SER A 112 -11.79 3.37 -25.67
CA SER A 112 -11.05 3.01 -26.88
C SER A 112 -11.75 1.89 -27.66
N ARG A 113 -12.28 0.91 -26.94
CA ARG A 113 -12.99 -0.20 -27.56
C ARG A 113 -14.32 0.22 -28.15
N ALA A 114 -14.94 1.22 -27.55
CA ALA A 114 -16.20 1.75 -28.03
C ALA A 114 -16.04 2.62 -29.25
N SER A 115 -14.83 3.09 -29.51
CA SER A 115 -14.56 3.90 -30.72
C SER A 115 -14.40 3.01 -31.92
N PRO A 116 -15.19 3.21 -32.95
CA PRO A 116 -15.05 2.45 -34.19
C PRO A 116 -13.77 2.79 -34.92
#